data_eaba36ab743d80662365bb8283c8b8b0
#
_entry.id   eaba36ab743d80662365bb8283c8b8b0
#
_cell.length_a   1.000
_cell.length_b   1.000
_cell.length_c   1.000
_cell.angle_alpha   90.00
_cell.angle_beta   90.00
_cell.angle_gamma   90.00
#
_symmetry.space_group_name_H-M   'P 1'
#
loop_
_entity.id
_entity.type
_entity.pdbx_description
1 polymer ?
#
loop_
_entity_poly.entity_id
_entity_poly.type
_entity_poly.pdbx_seq_one_letter_code
_entity_poly.pdbx_strand_id
1 'polypeptide(L)' 'MPAMKTWKTQPAYAVLLQVLTKKGDMTDDDLFEALKDEYEDLGFKDFNELLMRLEVGGKIRTSSMARGKRRIELIQ' A
#
# COMPACT_ATOMS: atom_id res chain seq x y z
N MET A 1 11.74 20.10 12.88
CA MET A 1 10.42 20.07 12.64
C MET A 1 9.99 18.74 12.33
N PRO A 2 9.08 18.36 12.90
CA PRO A 2 8.58 17.14 12.56
C PRO A 2 7.88 17.30 11.33
N ALA A 3 8.31 16.69 10.44
CA ALA A 3 7.63 16.68 9.27
C ALA A 3 6.39 15.93 9.44
N MET A 4 5.35 16.41 8.87
CA MET A 4 4.19 15.64 8.76
C MET A 4 4.46 14.58 7.76
N LYS A 5 4.18 13.35 8.12
CA LYS A 5 4.27 12.27 7.17
C LYS A 5 3.15 12.40 6.18
N THR A 6 3.47 12.38 4.92
CA THR A 6 2.44 12.40 3.91
C THR A 6 2.69 11.27 2.95
N TRP A 7 1.61 10.77 2.39
CA TRP A 7 1.69 9.68 1.44
C TRP A 7 2.31 10.16 0.11
N LYS A 8 2.38 11.45 -0.09
CA LYS A 8 2.88 12.01 -1.34
C LYS A 8 4.39 11.92 -1.45
N THR A 9 5.07 11.63 -0.35
CA THR A 9 6.52 11.56 -0.39
C THR A 9 6.93 10.14 -0.69
N GLN A 10 8.19 9.99 -1.08
CA GLN A 10 8.73 8.68 -1.35
C GLN A 10 8.58 7.67 -0.22
N PRO A 11 8.66 8.07 1.04
CA PRO A 11 8.52 7.10 2.12
C PRO A 11 7.25 6.26 2.07
N ALA A 12 6.17 6.77 1.48
CA ALA A 12 4.94 5.99 1.41
C ALA A 12 5.14 4.69 0.64
N TYR A 13 5.87 4.74 -0.45
CA TYR A 13 6.16 3.54 -1.22
C TYR A 13 6.99 2.56 -0.41
N ALA A 14 8.01 3.09 0.26
CA ALA A 14 8.90 2.24 1.04
C ALA A 14 8.16 1.58 2.19
N VAL A 15 7.30 2.32 2.87
CA VAL A 15 6.54 1.76 3.98
C VAL A 15 5.60 0.68 3.50
N LEU A 16 4.94 0.90 2.37
CA LEU A 16 4.04 -0.10 1.81
C LEU A 16 4.80 -1.40 1.52
N LEU A 17 5.95 -1.29 0.88
CA LEU A 17 6.74 -2.47 0.57
C LEU A 17 7.27 -3.14 1.82
N GLN A 18 7.63 -2.36 2.83
CA GLN A 18 8.09 -2.92 4.10
C GLN A 18 6.99 -3.71 4.79
N VAL A 19 5.77 -3.20 4.79
CA VAL A 19 4.66 -3.88 5.42
C VAL A 19 4.42 -5.23 4.75
N LEU A 20 4.46 -5.25 3.42
CA LEU A 20 4.28 -6.49 2.69
C LEU A 20 5.43 -7.45 2.95
N THR A 21 6.64 -6.94 3.09
CA THR A 21 7.78 -7.78 3.37
C THR A 21 7.65 -8.45 4.74
N LYS A 22 7.16 -7.68 5.71
CA LYS A 22 7.05 -8.21 7.07
C LYS A 22 5.87 -9.13 7.25
N LYS A 23 4.72 -8.77 6.68
CA LYS A 23 3.48 -9.49 6.95
C LYS A 23 3.12 -10.48 5.85
N GLY A 24 3.78 -10.38 4.72
CA GLY A 24 3.44 -11.24 3.60
C GLY A 24 2.24 -10.70 2.85
N ASP A 25 1.57 -11.58 2.13
CA ASP A 25 0.43 -11.17 1.33
C ASP A 25 -0.67 -10.60 2.21
N MET A 26 -1.29 -9.53 1.76
CA MET A 26 -2.35 -8.88 2.52
C MET A 26 -3.48 -8.52 1.58
N THR A 27 -4.67 -8.35 2.15
CA THR A 27 -5.76 -7.79 1.38
C THR A 27 -5.56 -6.28 1.29
N ASP A 28 -6.22 -5.67 0.32
CA ASP A 28 -6.12 -4.22 0.16
C ASP A 28 -6.64 -3.48 1.39
N ASP A 29 -7.69 -4.00 2.04
CA ASP A 29 -8.21 -3.37 3.24
C ASP A 29 -7.18 -3.38 4.37
N ASP A 30 -6.55 -4.52 4.59
CA ASP A 30 -5.58 -4.65 5.66
C ASP A 30 -4.36 -3.78 5.40
N LEU A 31 -3.91 -3.74 4.16
CA LEU A 31 -2.77 -2.92 3.80
C LEU A 31 -3.08 -1.44 3.95
N PHE A 32 -4.29 -1.04 3.55
CA PHE A 32 -4.71 0.34 3.70
C PHE A 32 -4.71 0.76 5.16
N GLU A 33 -5.23 -0.11 6.04
CA GLU A 33 -5.26 0.19 7.46
C GLU A 33 -3.86 0.35 8.02
N ALA A 34 -2.95 -0.52 7.61
CA ALA A 34 -1.58 -0.42 8.07
C ALA A 34 -0.92 0.88 7.63
N LEU A 35 -1.21 1.32 6.43
CA LEU A 35 -0.66 2.59 5.95
C LEU A 35 -1.33 3.78 6.60
N LYS A 36 -2.61 3.65 6.92
CA LYS A 36 -3.34 4.72 7.56
C LYS A 36 -2.78 5.05 8.94
N ASP A 37 -2.22 4.05 9.60
CA ASP A 37 -1.58 4.28 10.89
C ASP A 37 -0.37 5.20 10.76
N GLU A 38 0.31 5.16 9.62
CA GLU A 38 1.47 5.99 9.39
C GLU A 38 1.11 7.33 8.76
N TYR A 39 0.11 7.33 7.90
CA TYR A 39 -0.25 8.52 7.12
C TYR A 39 -1.72 8.79 7.29
N GLU A 40 -2.06 9.61 8.27
CA GLU A 40 -3.46 9.85 8.62
C GLU A 40 -4.24 10.50 7.49
N ASP A 41 -3.57 11.25 6.64
CA ASP A 41 -4.24 11.94 5.55
C ASP A 41 -4.40 11.08 4.30
N LEU A 42 -4.01 9.82 4.36
CA LEU A 42 -4.10 8.95 3.21
C LEU A 42 -5.55 8.54 2.97
N GLY A 43 -6.08 8.88 1.81
CA GLY A 43 -7.42 8.44 1.42
C GLY A 43 -7.35 7.16 0.63
N PHE A 44 -8.47 6.48 0.52
CA PHE A 44 -8.50 5.21 -0.20
C PHE A 44 -8.19 5.39 -1.68
N LYS A 45 -8.61 6.51 -2.24
CA LYS A 45 -8.30 6.81 -3.63
C LYS A 45 -6.80 6.96 -3.84
N ASP A 46 -6.15 7.64 -2.91
CA ASP A 46 -4.71 7.83 -2.98
C ASP A 46 -3.98 6.50 -2.82
N PHE A 47 -4.50 5.67 -1.92
CA PHE A 47 -3.95 4.35 -1.71
C PHE A 47 -4.02 3.51 -3.00
N ASN A 48 -5.15 3.55 -3.67
CA ASN A 48 -5.30 2.82 -4.93
C ASN A 48 -4.32 3.33 -5.99
N GLU A 49 -4.05 4.61 -5.99
CA GLU A 49 -3.08 5.17 -6.93
C GLU A 49 -1.67 4.65 -6.64
N LEU A 50 -1.32 4.56 -5.37
CA LEU A 50 -0.03 3.98 -4.98
C LEU A 50 0.08 2.53 -5.44
N LEU A 51 -0.98 1.77 -5.24
CA LEU A 51 -1.00 0.37 -5.66
C LEU A 51 -0.81 0.25 -7.17
N MET A 52 -1.51 1.10 -7.91
CA MET A 52 -1.42 1.07 -9.36
C MET A 52 0.01 1.36 -9.82
N ARG A 53 0.64 2.36 -9.23
CA ARG A 53 2.00 2.72 -9.60
C ARG A 53 2.98 1.59 -9.30
N LEU A 54 2.81 0.95 -8.16
CA LEU A 54 3.70 -0.15 -7.80
C LEU A 54 3.46 -1.38 -8.67
N GLU A 55 2.21 -1.60 -9.06
CA GLU A 55 1.90 -2.72 -9.93
C GLU A 55 2.48 -2.50 -11.32
N VAL A 56 2.33 -1.30 -11.85
CA VAL A 56 2.89 -0.95 -13.16
C VAL A 56 4.42 -1.07 -13.12
N GLY A 57 5.01 -0.68 -11.99
CA GLY A 57 6.45 -0.78 -11.84
C GLY A 57 6.96 -2.18 -11.56
N GLY A 58 6.06 -3.16 -11.46
CA GLY A 58 6.48 -4.54 -11.24
C GLY A 58 6.90 -4.86 -9.83
N LYS A 59 6.50 -4.03 -8.87
CA LYS A 59 6.89 -4.24 -7.48
C LYS A 59 5.90 -5.11 -6.73
N ILE A 60 4.64 -5.06 -7.11
CA ILE A 60 3.59 -5.84 -6.47
C ILE A 60 2.68 -6.44 -7.53
N ARG A 61 1.92 -7.44 -7.09
CA ARG A 61 0.89 -8.06 -7.93
C ARG A 61 -0.42 -7.99 -7.17
N THR A 62 -1.50 -7.69 -7.86
CA THR A 62 -2.80 -7.69 -7.25
C THR A 62 -3.65 -8.78 -7.88
N SER A 63 -4.45 -9.44 -7.07
CA SER A 63 -5.37 -10.49 -7.54
C SER A 63 -6.74 -10.20 -6.98
N SER A 64 -7.77 -10.46 -7.78
CA SER A 64 -9.12 -10.26 -7.32
C SER A 64 -9.53 -11.38 -6.38
N MET A 65 -10.27 -11.01 -5.35
CA MET A 65 -10.83 -11.96 -4.41
C MET A 65 -12.33 -11.76 -4.38
N ALA A 66 -13.02 -12.64 -3.67
CA ALA A 66 -14.46 -12.53 -3.52
C ALA A 66 -14.83 -11.18 -2.89
N ARG A 67 -16.00 -10.69 -3.22
CA ARG A 67 -16.58 -9.49 -2.61
C ARG A 67 -15.79 -8.22 -2.89
N GLY A 68 -15.17 -8.17 -4.04
CA GLY A 68 -14.48 -6.96 -4.45
C GLY A 68 -13.16 -6.68 -3.77
N LYS A 69 -12.68 -7.61 -2.95
CA LYS A 69 -11.39 -7.43 -2.31
C LYS A 69 -10.28 -7.84 -3.25
N ARG A 70 -9.09 -7.34 -2.98
CA ARG A 70 -7.91 -7.69 -3.76
C ARG A 70 -6.82 -8.17 -2.82
N ARG A 71 -6.06 -9.11 -3.29
CA ARG A 71 -4.91 -9.62 -2.56
C ARG A 71 -3.67 -8.96 -3.14
N ILE A 72 -2.84 -8.42 -2.26
CA ILE A 72 -1.63 -7.71 -2.67
C ILE A 72 -0.44 -8.58 -2.32
N GLU A 73 0.41 -8.84 -3.31
CA GLU A 73 1.60 -9.67 -3.13
C GLU A 73 2.82 -8.89 -3.56
N LEU A 74 3.90 -9.07 -2.81
CA LEU A 74 5.17 -8.45 -3.17
C LEU A 74 5.85 -9.32 -4.23
N ILE A 75 6.30 -8.70 -5.31
CA ILE A 75 7.05 -9.41 -6.34
C ILE A 75 8.53 -9.23 -6.04
N GLN A 76 9.24 -10.33 -6.00
CA GLN A 76 10.67 -10.28 -5.71
C GLN A 76 11.51 -10.68 -6.88
#